data_5638c612253a099b7b46aeef1c7cc115
#
_entry.id   5638c612253a099b7b46aeef1c7cc115
#
_cell.length_a   1.000
_cell.length_b   1.000
_cell.length_c   1.000
_cell.angle_alpha   90.00
_cell.angle_beta   90.00
_cell.angle_gamma   90.00
#
_symmetry.space_group_name_H-M   'P 1'
#
loop_
_entity.id
_entity.type
_entity.pdbx_description
1 polymer ?
#
loop_
_entity_poly.entity_id
_entity_poly.type
_entity_poly.pdbx_seq_one_letter_code
_entity_poly.pdbx_strand_id
1 'polypeptide(L)'
;MIITDKQWLEADFAEESKFFEKVTDDMKIIHSSDEKDGFFLNEVSVNGKTYSFADRHVYKNEIEHKRYFRRYAKLALYKALSDFTGEKPEWGALTGIRPVKFAYSEGAKWREVMGEEMEVSPEKLDMVGRIIEAQRGIYRISDENADFFVSIPFCPSRCAYCSFVSNEIGKEKHVHEYVSALCDEIEATKPVFSKYRSFYVGGGTPISLPLPELERVLNAIGSPQVEYTVEAGRPDCITDDVLALLKEKGVTRICVNPQTFNDKTLVAIGRKHTAKDIIDKFALARKYGFDINMDLIAGLTGETFEDFRYSMDTALELDPDNLTVHTLSLKKGSVLKEKCDRLPAGEIKKMIDYSAYKSINAGFSPYYMYRQKYMAGNLENTGYTKPGKACVYNIDVMEEISSNPACGANGVSKRLFAAEDRIERYGAPKDIKTYIEKVGKIIADKREFFAK
;
A
#
# COMPACT_ATOMS: atom_id res chain seq x y z
N MET A 1 -1.16 20.54 22.36
CA MET A 1 0.15 20.05 22.91
C MET A 1 -0.08 18.73 23.62
N ILE A 2 0.71 17.68 23.26
CA ILE A 2 0.63 16.33 23.87
C ILE A 2 1.85 16.14 24.77
N ILE A 3 1.61 15.68 26.00
CA ILE A 3 2.65 15.40 27.00
C ILE A 3 2.42 13.96 27.50
N THR A 4 3.46 13.14 27.51
CA THR A 4 3.38 11.77 28.04
C THR A 4 4.63 11.46 28.88
N ASP A 5 4.47 10.64 29.90
CA ASP A 5 5.57 10.10 30.72
C ASP A 5 6.43 9.06 29.97
N LYS A 6 5.96 8.57 28.82
CA LYS A 6 6.66 7.65 27.91
C LYS A 6 7.01 8.33 26.60
N GLN A 7 8.16 8.94 26.50
CA GLN A 7 8.61 9.70 25.31
C GLN A 7 8.45 8.93 23.99
N TRP A 8 8.61 7.61 23.99
CA TRP A 8 8.46 6.77 22.79
C TRP A 8 7.01 6.65 22.28
N LEU A 9 5.98 7.09 23.05
CA LEU A 9 4.57 7.17 22.63
C LEU A 9 4.21 8.51 21.97
N GLU A 10 5.02 9.55 22.09
CA GLU A 10 4.67 10.89 21.58
C GLU A 10 4.29 10.88 20.08
N ALA A 11 5.08 10.17 19.26
CA ALA A 11 4.82 10.07 17.84
C ALA A 11 3.52 9.31 17.52
N ASP A 12 3.21 8.27 18.29
CA ASP A 12 1.98 7.48 18.15
C ASP A 12 0.77 8.33 18.54
N PHE A 13 0.84 9.06 19.63
CA PHE A 13 -0.23 9.93 20.11
C PHE A 13 -0.48 11.12 19.19
N ALA A 14 0.59 11.73 18.68
CA ALA A 14 0.48 12.79 17.69
C ALA A 14 -0.11 12.32 16.36
N GLU A 15 0.01 11.04 16.02
CA GLU A 15 -0.65 10.45 14.86
C GLU A 15 -2.13 10.18 15.13
N GLU A 16 -2.45 9.60 16.28
CA GLU A 16 -3.80 9.19 16.65
C GLU A 16 -4.72 10.40 16.90
N SER A 17 -4.20 11.46 17.52
CA SER A 17 -4.98 12.70 17.74
C SER A 17 -5.46 13.36 16.44
N LYS A 18 -4.77 13.13 15.32
CA LYS A 18 -5.17 13.65 14.00
C LYS A 18 -6.37 12.94 13.39
N PHE A 19 -6.84 11.86 13.98
CA PHE A 19 -8.05 11.17 13.55
C PHE A 19 -9.32 11.91 13.98
N PHE A 20 -9.18 12.84 14.92
CA PHE A 20 -10.26 13.65 15.45
C PHE A 20 -10.17 15.07 14.86
N GLU A 21 -11.21 15.49 14.13
CA GLU A 21 -11.23 16.80 13.47
C GLU A 21 -11.30 17.97 14.49
N LYS A 22 -11.94 17.72 15.65
CA LYS A 22 -12.08 18.69 16.72
C LYS A 22 -10.87 18.84 17.63
N VAL A 23 -9.84 17.96 17.46
CA VAL A 23 -8.60 18.09 18.22
C VAL A 23 -7.70 19.14 17.56
N THR A 24 -7.46 20.24 18.25
CA THR A 24 -6.71 21.39 17.76
C THR A 24 -5.36 21.51 18.47
N ASP A 25 -4.43 22.26 17.90
CA ASP A 25 -3.04 22.39 18.42
C ASP A 25 -2.97 23.09 19.81
N ASP A 26 -3.98 23.85 20.19
CA ASP A 26 -4.11 24.51 21.48
C ASP A 26 -4.62 23.59 22.60
N MET A 27 -5.20 22.44 22.25
CA MET A 27 -5.62 21.46 23.24
C MET A 27 -4.43 20.90 24.02
N LYS A 28 -4.60 20.81 25.34
CA LYS A 28 -3.63 20.19 26.24
C LYS A 28 -4.05 18.76 26.54
N ILE A 29 -3.24 17.80 26.07
CA ILE A 29 -3.43 16.37 26.32
C ILE A 29 -2.26 15.89 27.16
N ILE A 30 -2.54 15.32 28.33
CA ILE A 30 -1.54 14.76 29.23
C ILE A 30 -1.85 13.28 29.43
N HIS A 31 -0.85 12.43 29.26
CA HIS A 31 -0.93 10.99 29.49
C HIS A 31 0.11 10.57 30.50
N SER A 32 -0.28 9.69 31.40
CA SER A 32 0.62 8.94 32.28
C SER A 32 0.22 7.47 32.30
N SER A 33 1.20 6.59 32.45
CA SER A 33 0.97 5.15 32.46
C SER A 33 1.80 4.46 33.53
N ASP A 34 1.19 3.44 34.14
CA ASP A 34 1.80 2.58 35.14
C ASP A 34 1.42 1.12 34.89
N GLU A 35 2.12 0.18 35.49
CA GLU A 35 1.79 -1.24 35.46
C GLU A 35 1.77 -1.79 36.89
N LYS A 36 0.63 -2.33 37.29
CA LYS A 36 0.46 -2.88 38.63
C LYS A 36 -0.43 -4.10 38.61
N ASP A 37 0.00 -5.18 39.30
CA ASP A 37 -0.76 -6.43 39.45
C ASP A 37 -1.21 -7.05 38.11
N GLY A 38 -0.41 -6.88 37.05
CA GLY A 38 -0.68 -7.35 35.70
C GLY A 38 -1.72 -6.50 34.91
N PHE A 39 -2.03 -5.29 35.41
CA PHE A 39 -2.84 -4.30 34.72
C PHE A 39 -1.97 -3.20 34.13
N PHE A 40 -2.27 -2.84 32.89
CA PHE A 40 -1.77 -1.63 32.23
C PHE A 40 -2.70 -0.48 32.61
N LEU A 41 -2.22 0.41 33.45
CA LEU A 41 -2.98 1.56 33.94
C LEU A 41 -2.62 2.77 33.09
N ASN A 42 -3.63 3.44 32.54
CA ASN A 42 -3.46 4.64 31.73
C ASN A 42 -4.37 5.76 32.25
N GLU A 43 -3.83 6.93 32.45
CA GLU A 43 -4.58 8.13 32.75
C GLU A 43 -4.37 9.15 31.64
N VAL A 44 -5.46 9.69 31.09
CA VAL A 44 -5.44 10.69 30.03
C VAL A 44 -6.24 11.91 30.48
N SER A 45 -5.62 13.07 30.48
CA SER A 45 -6.30 14.33 30.73
C SER A 45 -6.38 15.17 29.45
N VAL A 46 -7.59 15.55 29.05
CA VAL A 46 -7.86 16.40 27.89
C VAL A 46 -8.45 17.73 28.38
N ASN A 47 -7.71 18.82 28.26
CA ASN A 47 -8.10 20.15 28.75
C ASN A 47 -8.59 20.14 30.22
N GLY A 48 -7.97 19.31 31.06
CA GLY A 48 -8.29 19.21 32.50
C GLY A 48 -9.39 18.19 32.85
N LYS A 49 -10.09 17.59 31.88
CA LYS A 49 -10.97 16.44 32.12
C LYS A 49 -10.16 15.16 32.08
N THR A 50 -10.15 14.41 33.19
CA THR A 50 -9.30 13.21 33.35
C THR A 50 -10.13 11.94 33.17
N TYR A 51 -9.52 10.96 32.51
CA TYR A 51 -10.05 9.64 32.22
C TYR A 51 -9.02 8.60 32.68
N SER A 52 -9.50 7.53 33.34
CA SER A 52 -8.65 6.46 33.83
C SER A 52 -9.07 5.12 33.23
N PHE A 53 -8.09 4.35 32.75
CA PHE A 53 -8.30 3.06 32.10
C PHE A 53 -7.40 2.02 32.74
N ALA A 54 -7.89 0.79 32.85
CA ALA A 54 -7.17 -0.35 33.38
C ALA A 54 -7.45 -1.57 32.49
N ASP A 55 -6.44 -1.99 31.73
CA ASP A 55 -6.53 -3.09 30.79
C ASP A 55 -5.62 -4.23 31.24
N ARG A 56 -5.98 -5.47 30.97
CA ARG A 56 -5.21 -6.63 31.40
C ARG A 56 -4.87 -7.54 30.22
N HIS A 57 -3.59 -7.92 30.13
CA HIS A 57 -3.15 -8.93 29.18
C HIS A 57 -2.01 -9.74 29.77
N VAL A 58 -2.02 -11.05 29.52
CA VAL A 58 -0.94 -11.96 29.89
C VAL A 58 -0.01 -12.11 28.70
N TYR A 59 1.19 -11.58 28.79
CA TYR A 59 2.20 -11.61 27.74
C TYR A 59 3.23 -12.72 27.93
N LYS A 60 3.74 -13.25 26.82
CA LYS A 60 4.70 -14.37 26.79
C LYS A 60 6.16 -13.92 26.86
N ASN A 61 6.44 -12.71 26.38
CA ASN A 61 7.80 -12.15 26.27
C ASN A 61 7.77 -10.62 26.24
N GLU A 62 8.96 -9.99 26.31
CA GLU A 62 9.17 -8.55 26.28
C GLU A 62 8.61 -7.85 25.01
N ILE A 63 8.64 -8.55 23.86
CA ILE A 63 8.15 -7.99 22.60
C ILE A 63 6.63 -7.87 22.66
N GLU A 64 5.96 -8.91 23.13
CA GLU A 64 4.52 -8.92 23.33
C GLU A 64 4.10 -7.92 24.42
N HIS A 65 4.85 -7.83 25.52
CA HIS A 65 4.63 -6.82 26.55
C HIS A 65 4.63 -5.39 25.96
N LYS A 66 5.68 -5.01 25.21
CA LYS A 66 5.76 -3.70 24.56
C LYS A 66 4.62 -3.46 23.57
N ARG A 67 4.18 -4.51 22.85
CA ARG A 67 3.06 -4.45 21.91
C ARG A 67 1.76 -4.09 22.64
N TYR A 68 1.43 -4.79 23.73
CA TYR A 68 0.20 -4.55 24.49
C TYR A 68 0.25 -3.26 25.29
N PHE A 69 1.39 -2.91 25.86
CA PHE A 69 1.56 -1.60 26.50
C PHE A 69 1.21 -0.45 25.54
N ARG A 70 1.81 -0.49 24.32
CA ARG A 70 1.51 0.50 23.28
C ARG A 70 0.03 0.47 22.87
N ARG A 71 -0.54 -0.72 22.73
CA ARG A 71 -1.95 -0.91 22.35
C ARG A 71 -2.87 -0.23 23.35
N TYR A 72 -2.71 -0.51 24.63
CA TYR A 72 -3.60 0.02 25.67
C TYR A 72 -3.39 1.51 25.94
N ALA A 73 -2.18 2.01 25.87
CA ALA A 73 -1.92 3.45 25.96
C ALA A 73 -2.63 4.22 24.82
N LYS A 74 -2.59 3.69 23.59
CA LYS A 74 -3.30 4.27 22.44
C LYS A 74 -4.81 4.14 22.57
N LEU A 75 -5.31 2.99 22.99
CA LEU A 75 -6.74 2.79 23.25
C LEU A 75 -7.27 3.75 24.31
N ALA A 76 -6.49 4.02 25.37
CA ALA A 76 -6.84 4.99 26.39
C ALA A 76 -6.94 6.43 25.82
N LEU A 77 -5.96 6.82 24.99
CA LEU A 77 -6.00 8.11 24.31
C LEU A 77 -7.23 8.22 23.38
N TYR A 78 -7.47 7.20 22.56
CA TYR A 78 -8.62 7.17 21.66
C TYR A 78 -9.93 7.35 22.42
N LYS A 79 -10.17 6.53 23.46
CA LYS A 79 -11.41 6.58 24.27
C LYS A 79 -11.59 7.93 24.95
N ALA A 80 -10.52 8.51 25.50
CA ALA A 80 -10.58 9.85 26.11
C ALA A 80 -10.92 10.93 25.09
N LEU A 81 -10.29 10.91 23.91
CA LEU A 81 -10.58 11.87 22.83
C LEU A 81 -11.97 11.68 22.25
N SER A 82 -12.41 10.43 22.06
CA SER A 82 -13.75 10.10 21.56
C SER A 82 -14.85 10.64 22.48
N ASP A 83 -14.71 10.44 23.80
CA ASP A 83 -15.66 10.96 24.80
C ASP A 83 -15.61 12.50 24.87
N PHE A 84 -14.39 13.09 24.80
CA PHE A 84 -14.24 14.55 24.90
C PHE A 84 -14.78 15.28 23.67
N THR A 85 -14.51 14.77 22.46
CA THR A 85 -14.90 15.42 21.19
C THR A 85 -16.30 15.02 20.70
N GLY A 86 -16.79 13.85 21.14
CA GLY A 86 -17.99 13.21 20.60
C GLY A 86 -17.78 12.60 19.21
N GLU A 87 -16.53 12.50 18.72
CA GLU A 87 -16.20 11.93 17.42
C GLU A 87 -15.81 10.45 17.56
N LYS A 88 -16.23 9.63 16.59
CA LYS A 88 -15.88 8.22 16.51
C LYS A 88 -15.28 7.91 15.12
N PRO A 89 -13.96 8.02 14.94
CA PRO A 89 -13.29 7.61 13.72
C PRO A 89 -13.63 6.16 13.35
N GLU A 90 -13.88 5.87 12.06
CA GLU A 90 -14.39 4.56 11.62
C GLU A 90 -13.47 3.37 11.93
N TRP A 91 -12.17 3.61 11.99
CA TRP A 91 -11.19 2.59 12.36
C TRP A 91 -10.94 2.52 13.87
N GLY A 92 -11.70 3.25 14.68
CA GLY A 92 -11.55 3.28 16.12
C GLY A 92 -10.11 3.56 16.55
N ALA A 93 -9.65 2.88 17.57
CA ALA A 93 -8.28 2.94 18.06
C ALA A 93 -7.27 2.16 17.18
N LEU A 94 -7.71 1.53 16.10
CA LEU A 94 -6.81 0.77 15.22
C LEU A 94 -5.97 1.72 14.37
N THR A 95 -4.70 1.90 14.72
CA THR A 95 -3.75 2.76 14.00
C THR A 95 -2.84 1.99 13.04
N GLY A 96 -2.92 0.66 13.04
CA GLY A 96 -2.11 -0.19 12.17
C GLY A 96 -2.39 0.04 10.68
N ILE A 97 -1.34 -0.12 9.87
CA ILE A 97 -1.44 0.07 8.41
C ILE A 97 -2.04 -1.12 7.67
N ARG A 98 -2.20 -2.28 8.34
CA ARG A 98 -2.67 -3.55 7.77
C ARG A 98 -3.78 -4.17 8.61
N PRO A 99 -5.03 -3.65 8.46
CA PRO A 99 -6.16 -4.14 9.26
C PRO A 99 -6.44 -5.64 9.10
N VAL A 100 -6.29 -6.17 7.88
CA VAL A 100 -6.56 -7.57 7.57
C VAL A 100 -5.50 -8.48 8.20
N LYS A 101 -4.20 -8.13 8.09
CA LYS A 101 -3.14 -8.86 8.81
C LYS A 101 -3.38 -8.87 10.32
N PHE A 102 -3.83 -7.76 10.88
CA PHE A 102 -4.19 -7.69 12.30
C PHE A 102 -5.34 -8.67 12.60
N ALA A 103 -6.40 -8.70 11.78
CA ALA A 103 -7.50 -9.65 11.95
C ALA A 103 -7.02 -11.12 11.91
N TYR A 104 -6.13 -11.46 10.98
CA TYR A 104 -5.52 -12.79 10.95
C TYR A 104 -4.72 -13.11 12.21
N SER A 105 -3.99 -12.15 12.77
CA SER A 105 -3.23 -12.36 14.02
C SER A 105 -4.09 -12.58 15.26
N GLU A 106 -5.30 -12.02 15.29
CA GLU A 106 -6.28 -12.21 16.36
C GLU A 106 -7.13 -13.51 16.18
N GLY A 107 -7.00 -14.17 15.05
CA GLY A 107 -7.66 -15.46 14.75
C GLY A 107 -9.19 -15.37 14.86
N ALA A 108 -9.83 -16.35 15.51
CA ALA A 108 -11.29 -16.42 15.61
C ALA A 108 -11.91 -15.21 16.34
N LYS A 109 -11.16 -14.50 17.16
CA LYS A 109 -11.62 -13.37 17.98
C LYS A 109 -11.51 -12.01 17.29
N TRP A 110 -11.05 -11.95 16.06
CA TRP A 110 -10.75 -10.68 15.41
C TRP A 110 -11.92 -9.69 15.38
N ARG A 111 -13.17 -10.16 15.22
CA ARG A 111 -14.36 -9.28 15.21
C ARG A 111 -14.63 -8.70 16.60
N GLU A 112 -14.50 -9.49 17.66
CA GLU A 112 -14.63 -9.05 19.05
C GLU A 112 -13.55 -8.00 19.38
N VAL A 113 -12.28 -8.32 19.09
CA VAL A 113 -11.16 -7.43 19.38
C VAL A 113 -11.23 -6.12 18.59
N MET A 114 -11.49 -6.18 17.29
CA MET A 114 -11.57 -4.97 16.47
C MET A 114 -12.83 -4.16 16.77
N GLY A 115 -13.98 -4.82 16.97
CA GLY A 115 -15.26 -4.15 17.16
C GLY A 115 -15.49 -3.66 18.60
N GLU A 116 -15.28 -4.52 19.59
CA GLU A 116 -15.62 -4.20 20.97
C GLU A 116 -14.46 -3.54 21.73
N GLU A 117 -13.22 -4.02 21.53
CA GLU A 117 -12.08 -3.43 22.21
C GLU A 117 -11.58 -2.16 21.51
N MET A 118 -11.42 -2.19 20.17
CA MET A 118 -10.87 -1.08 19.39
C MET A 118 -11.92 -0.13 18.80
N GLU A 119 -13.18 -0.42 18.95
CA GLU A 119 -14.32 0.39 18.46
C GLU A 119 -14.27 0.66 16.94
N VAL A 120 -13.79 -0.31 16.14
CA VAL A 120 -13.86 -0.25 14.67
C VAL A 120 -15.31 -0.36 14.23
N SER A 121 -15.73 0.46 13.28
CA SER A 121 -17.15 0.51 12.83
C SER A 121 -17.61 -0.80 12.20
N PRO A 122 -18.92 -1.13 12.28
CA PRO A 122 -19.47 -2.34 11.68
C PRO A 122 -19.19 -2.45 10.18
N GLU A 123 -19.21 -1.33 9.45
CA GLU A 123 -18.95 -1.26 8.02
C GLU A 123 -17.51 -1.68 7.68
N LYS A 124 -16.53 -1.22 8.49
CA LYS A 124 -15.12 -1.60 8.33
C LYS A 124 -14.88 -3.04 8.74
N LEU A 125 -15.56 -3.53 9.77
CA LEU A 125 -15.52 -4.96 10.14
C LEU A 125 -16.09 -5.85 9.03
N ASP A 126 -17.16 -5.44 8.37
CA ASP A 126 -17.73 -6.18 7.24
C ASP A 126 -16.76 -6.18 6.04
N MET A 127 -16.12 -5.04 5.75
CA MET A 127 -15.10 -4.93 4.70
C MET A 127 -13.92 -5.88 4.97
N VAL A 128 -13.38 -5.91 6.20
CA VAL A 128 -12.32 -6.83 6.60
C VAL A 128 -12.77 -8.30 6.42
N GLY A 129 -14.00 -8.63 6.82
CA GLY A 129 -14.57 -9.97 6.67
C GLY A 129 -14.68 -10.40 5.21
N ARG A 130 -15.11 -9.52 4.31
CA ARG A 130 -15.16 -9.77 2.87
C ARG A 130 -13.78 -10.00 2.27
N ILE A 131 -12.75 -9.25 2.73
CA ILE A 131 -11.37 -9.45 2.27
C ILE A 131 -10.85 -10.81 2.72
N ILE A 132 -11.05 -11.19 3.98
CA ILE A 132 -10.66 -12.51 4.49
C ILE A 132 -11.32 -13.63 3.66
N GLU A 133 -12.59 -13.46 3.30
CA GLU A 133 -13.30 -14.43 2.45
C GLU A 133 -12.71 -14.48 1.04
N ALA A 134 -12.42 -13.33 0.42
CA ALA A 134 -11.83 -13.25 -0.92
C ALA A 134 -10.41 -13.84 -0.96
N GLN A 135 -9.68 -13.80 0.16
CA GLN A 135 -8.34 -14.37 0.30
C GLN A 135 -8.37 -15.89 0.62
N ARG A 136 -9.55 -16.48 0.84
CA ARG A 136 -9.68 -17.92 1.13
C ARG A 136 -9.08 -18.76 0.02
N GLY A 137 -8.16 -19.66 0.38
CA GLY A 137 -7.41 -20.48 -0.58
C GLY A 137 -6.17 -19.82 -1.17
N ILE A 138 -6.01 -18.49 -1.05
CA ILE A 138 -4.81 -17.76 -1.46
C ILE A 138 -3.91 -17.49 -0.27
N TYR A 139 -4.48 -17.02 0.86
CA TYR A 139 -3.76 -16.77 2.10
C TYR A 139 -3.13 -18.05 2.64
N ARG A 140 -1.82 -18.11 2.58
CA ARG A 140 -1.03 -19.24 3.09
C ARG A 140 0.33 -18.75 3.53
N ILE A 141 0.54 -18.64 4.84
CA ILE A 141 1.84 -18.26 5.41
C ILE A 141 2.83 -19.45 5.34
N SER A 142 4.01 -19.24 4.81
CA SER A 142 5.07 -20.26 4.74
C SER A 142 6.42 -19.61 4.44
N ASP A 143 7.48 -20.11 5.10
CA ASP A 143 8.88 -19.71 4.81
C ASP A 143 9.33 -20.11 3.40
N GLU A 144 8.67 -21.11 2.80
CA GLU A 144 8.94 -21.55 1.42
C GLU A 144 8.32 -20.66 0.35
N ASN A 145 7.36 -19.80 0.75
CA ASN A 145 6.70 -18.89 -0.17
C ASN A 145 7.61 -17.71 -0.49
N ALA A 146 7.71 -17.37 -1.76
CA ALA A 146 8.39 -16.17 -2.21
C ALA A 146 7.64 -15.48 -3.35
N ASP A 147 7.73 -14.16 -3.38
CA ASP A 147 7.34 -13.30 -4.49
C ASP A 147 8.57 -12.57 -4.99
N PHE A 148 8.68 -12.36 -6.28
CA PHE A 148 9.85 -11.70 -6.85
C PHE A 148 9.49 -10.29 -7.33
N PHE A 149 10.13 -9.28 -6.77
CA PHE A 149 9.92 -7.89 -7.15
C PHE A 149 11.09 -7.32 -7.94
N VAL A 150 10.78 -6.62 -9.03
CA VAL A 150 11.77 -5.90 -9.84
C VAL A 150 11.40 -4.42 -9.88
N SER A 151 12.30 -3.58 -9.38
CA SER A 151 12.14 -2.12 -9.34
C SER A 151 12.73 -1.49 -10.60
N ILE A 152 11.92 -0.72 -11.32
CA ILE A 152 12.35 0.13 -12.43
C ILE A 152 12.03 1.57 -12.08
N PRO A 153 13.02 2.37 -11.61
CA PRO A 153 12.78 3.69 -11.03
C PRO A 153 12.71 4.80 -12.10
N PHE A 154 12.10 4.51 -13.25
CA PHE A 154 11.98 5.48 -14.34
C PHE A 154 10.53 5.77 -14.66
N CYS A 155 10.23 7.03 -14.99
CA CYS A 155 8.93 7.49 -15.47
C CYS A 155 9.12 8.44 -16.64
N PRO A 156 8.13 8.59 -17.55
CA PRO A 156 8.20 9.58 -18.63
C PRO A 156 8.15 11.03 -18.10
N SER A 157 7.48 11.24 -16.97
CA SER A 157 7.42 12.50 -16.22
C SER A 157 6.98 12.25 -14.79
N ARG A 158 7.26 13.19 -13.88
CA ARG A 158 6.88 13.07 -12.47
C ARG A 158 5.45 13.58 -12.25
N CYS A 159 4.57 12.73 -11.74
CA CYS A 159 3.23 13.13 -11.32
C CYS A 159 3.29 13.93 -10.00
N ALA A 160 2.46 14.98 -9.87
CA ALA A 160 2.50 15.91 -8.75
C ALA A 160 2.18 15.25 -7.38
N TYR A 161 1.33 14.23 -7.36
CA TYR A 161 0.97 13.47 -6.14
C TYR A 161 1.98 12.38 -5.78
N CYS A 162 2.85 11.97 -6.72
CA CYS A 162 3.68 10.78 -6.55
C CYS A 162 4.79 10.99 -5.53
N SER A 163 4.88 10.07 -4.58
CA SER A 163 5.94 10.03 -3.56
C SER A 163 7.00 8.96 -3.81
N PHE A 164 6.85 8.17 -4.87
CA PHE A 164 7.86 7.19 -5.25
C PHE A 164 9.13 7.87 -5.75
N VAL A 165 10.27 7.28 -5.43
CA VAL A 165 11.56 7.72 -5.95
C VAL A 165 11.66 7.24 -7.40
N SER A 166 11.51 8.16 -8.34
CA SER A 166 11.63 7.87 -9.77
C SER A 166 12.31 9.04 -10.50
N ASN A 167 13.12 8.69 -11.50
CA ASN A 167 13.80 9.65 -12.38
C ASN A 167 13.03 9.78 -13.69
N GLU A 168 13.02 10.98 -14.29
CA GLU A 168 12.49 11.16 -15.62
C GLU A 168 13.43 10.51 -16.64
N ILE A 169 12.93 9.50 -17.36
CA ILE A 169 13.77 8.68 -18.25
C ILE A 169 14.46 9.49 -19.34
N GLY A 170 13.82 10.53 -19.87
CA GLY A 170 14.41 11.42 -20.88
C GLY A 170 15.57 12.29 -20.38
N LYS A 171 15.80 12.36 -19.07
CA LYS A 171 16.90 13.11 -18.44
C LYS A 171 17.97 12.16 -17.85
N GLU A 172 17.70 10.86 -17.76
CA GLU A 172 18.60 9.89 -17.16
C GLU A 172 19.62 9.39 -18.18
N LYS A 173 20.91 9.48 -17.83
CA LYS A 173 22.03 9.09 -18.69
C LYS A 173 22.50 7.65 -18.49
N HIS A 174 22.11 7.03 -17.38
CA HIS A 174 22.61 5.71 -16.94
C HIS A 174 21.57 4.61 -17.08
N VAL A 175 20.63 4.73 -18.03
CA VAL A 175 19.56 3.72 -18.21
C VAL A 175 20.16 2.37 -18.59
N HIS A 176 21.11 2.35 -19.54
CA HIS A 176 21.75 1.11 -20.01
C HIS A 176 22.57 0.42 -18.91
N GLU A 177 23.38 1.19 -18.20
CA GLU A 177 24.20 0.68 -17.08
C GLU A 177 23.32 0.19 -15.95
N TYR A 178 22.22 0.91 -15.66
CA TYR A 178 21.22 0.48 -14.68
C TYR A 178 20.61 -0.87 -15.06
N VAL A 179 20.15 -1.02 -16.30
CA VAL A 179 19.55 -2.27 -16.77
C VAL A 179 20.56 -3.40 -16.73
N SER A 180 21.83 -3.16 -17.08
CA SER A 180 22.89 -4.18 -16.98
C SER A 180 23.07 -4.64 -15.53
N ALA A 181 23.24 -3.72 -14.59
CA ALA A 181 23.34 -4.02 -13.16
C ALA A 181 22.09 -4.75 -12.62
N LEU A 182 20.90 -4.34 -13.08
CA LEU A 182 19.63 -4.97 -12.69
C LEU A 182 19.54 -6.41 -13.20
N CYS A 183 19.93 -6.68 -14.44
CA CYS A 183 19.94 -8.04 -14.99
C CYS A 183 20.90 -8.94 -14.20
N ASP A 184 22.12 -8.49 -13.89
CA ASP A 184 23.06 -9.22 -13.06
C ASP A 184 22.48 -9.55 -11.68
N GLU A 185 21.80 -8.59 -11.06
CA GLU A 185 21.16 -8.78 -9.75
C GLU A 185 19.98 -9.77 -9.84
N ILE A 186 19.13 -9.70 -10.87
CA ILE A 186 18.01 -10.62 -11.09
C ILE A 186 18.53 -12.06 -11.24
N GLU A 187 19.51 -12.27 -12.12
CA GLU A 187 20.09 -13.59 -12.37
C GLU A 187 20.71 -14.20 -11.11
N ALA A 188 21.37 -13.37 -10.30
CA ALA A 188 22.00 -13.81 -9.06
C ALA A 188 21.01 -14.03 -7.91
N THR A 189 19.87 -13.32 -7.88
CA THR A 189 18.90 -13.36 -6.77
C THR A 189 17.79 -14.37 -7.02
N LYS A 190 17.36 -14.54 -8.27
CA LYS A 190 16.25 -15.45 -8.61
C LYS A 190 16.45 -16.90 -8.12
N PRO A 191 17.66 -17.51 -8.13
CA PRO A 191 17.87 -18.87 -7.63
C PRO A 191 17.78 -19.04 -6.11
N VAL A 192 17.63 -17.96 -5.35
CA VAL A 192 17.55 -18.01 -3.86
C VAL A 192 16.35 -18.81 -3.38
N PHE A 193 15.25 -18.77 -4.11
CA PHE A 193 14.06 -19.62 -3.87
C PHE A 193 13.84 -20.56 -5.06
N SER A 194 13.42 -21.78 -4.76
CA SER A 194 13.11 -22.80 -5.78
C SER A 194 11.71 -22.60 -6.37
N LYS A 195 10.82 -21.92 -5.64
CA LYS A 195 9.43 -21.66 -6.05
C LYS A 195 9.04 -20.22 -5.74
N TYR A 196 8.37 -19.62 -6.69
CA TYR A 196 7.75 -18.30 -6.54
C TYR A 196 6.25 -18.42 -6.74
N ARG A 197 5.48 -17.62 -6.02
CA ARG A 197 4.03 -17.47 -6.17
C ARG A 197 3.68 -16.43 -7.21
N SER A 198 4.48 -15.37 -7.27
CA SER A 198 4.30 -14.28 -8.22
C SER A 198 5.61 -13.58 -8.60
N PHE A 199 5.57 -12.91 -9.76
CA PHE A 199 6.58 -11.95 -10.20
C PHE A 199 5.91 -10.60 -10.43
N TYR A 200 6.51 -9.53 -9.94
CA TYR A 200 5.98 -8.18 -10.05
C TYR A 200 7.05 -7.19 -10.47
N VAL A 201 6.85 -6.53 -11.60
CA VAL A 201 7.73 -5.48 -12.12
C VAL A 201 7.04 -4.14 -11.96
N GLY A 202 7.60 -3.29 -11.10
CA GLY A 202 7.00 -2.02 -10.72
C GLY A 202 8.04 -0.96 -10.41
N GLY A 203 7.66 -0.02 -9.53
CA GLY A 203 8.51 1.06 -9.05
C GLY A 203 8.13 2.42 -9.60
N GLY A 204 8.57 2.77 -10.80
CA GLY A 204 8.13 3.93 -11.57
C GLY A 204 7.10 3.53 -12.63
N THR A 205 7.53 3.50 -13.87
CA THR A 205 6.77 3.01 -15.02
C THR A 205 7.67 2.08 -15.83
N PRO A 206 7.68 0.78 -15.56
CA PRO A 206 8.58 -0.18 -16.22
C PRO A 206 8.61 -0.07 -17.74
N ILE A 207 7.46 0.09 -18.36
CA ILE A 207 7.31 0.22 -19.80
C ILE A 207 7.76 1.58 -20.36
N SER A 208 8.29 2.47 -19.53
CA SER A 208 8.97 3.69 -20.01
C SER A 208 10.37 3.42 -20.50
N LEU A 209 10.95 2.26 -20.18
CA LEU A 209 12.24 1.84 -20.76
C LEU A 209 12.16 1.76 -22.28
N PRO A 210 13.26 2.07 -22.99
CA PRO A 210 13.38 1.71 -24.41
C PRO A 210 13.11 0.21 -24.59
N LEU A 211 12.40 -0.16 -25.66
CA LEU A 211 11.94 -1.53 -25.90
C LEU A 211 13.08 -2.58 -25.78
N PRO A 212 14.31 -2.35 -26.33
CA PRO A 212 15.39 -3.31 -26.14
C PRO A 212 15.85 -3.48 -24.69
N GLU A 213 15.80 -2.40 -23.89
CA GLU A 213 16.18 -2.46 -22.48
C GLU A 213 15.09 -3.13 -21.64
N LEU A 214 13.81 -2.90 -21.94
CA LEU A 214 12.70 -3.62 -21.34
C LEU A 214 12.83 -5.14 -21.65
N GLU A 215 13.12 -5.49 -22.89
CA GLU A 215 13.30 -6.89 -23.30
C GLU A 215 14.44 -7.57 -22.53
N ARG A 216 15.57 -6.89 -22.32
CA ARG A 216 16.68 -7.41 -21.49
C ARG A 216 16.25 -7.76 -20.09
N VAL A 217 15.51 -6.87 -19.42
CA VAL A 217 15.00 -7.12 -18.07
C VAL A 217 14.05 -8.31 -18.05
N LEU A 218 13.11 -8.37 -19.01
CA LEU A 218 12.14 -9.47 -19.09
C LEU A 218 12.84 -10.81 -19.41
N ASN A 219 13.91 -10.81 -20.22
CA ASN A 219 14.71 -12.00 -20.49
C ASN A 219 15.45 -12.49 -19.23
N ALA A 220 16.01 -11.59 -18.40
CA ALA A 220 16.64 -11.96 -17.13
C ALA A 220 15.64 -12.58 -16.13
N ILE A 221 14.40 -12.07 -16.09
CA ILE A 221 13.31 -12.67 -15.31
C ILE A 221 12.91 -14.03 -15.88
N GLY A 222 12.83 -14.15 -17.19
CA GLY A 222 12.31 -15.31 -17.92
C GLY A 222 10.80 -15.30 -18.04
N SER A 223 10.21 -16.47 -18.33
CA SER A 223 8.75 -16.66 -18.50
C SER A 223 8.20 -17.54 -17.38
N PRO A 224 7.98 -16.98 -16.17
CA PRO A 224 7.47 -17.74 -15.04
C PRO A 224 6.06 -18.26 -15.34
N GLN A 225 5.79 -19.51 -14.89
CA GLN A 225 4.47 -20.15 -15.06
C GLN A 225 3.55 -19.89 -13.85
N VAL A 226 3.63 -18.68 -13.31
CA VAL A 226 2.83 -18.18 -12.18
C VAL A 226 2.34 -16.77 -12.50
N GLU A 227 1.66 -16.11 -11.56
CA GLU A 227 1.26 -14.72 -11.74
C GLU A 227 2.47 -13.84 -12.08
N TYR A 228 2.38 -13.12 -13.19
CA TYR A 228 3.42 -12.20 -13.65
C TYR A 228 2.80 -10.86 -14.02
N THR A 229 3.01 -9.87 -13.15
CA THR A 229 2.46 -8.53 -13.27
C THR A 229 3.53 -7.54 -13.71
N VAL A 230 3.21 -6.68 -14.68
CA VAL A 230 4.04 -5.54 -15.09
C VAL A 230 3.21 -4.25 -14.99
N GLU A 231 3.70 -3.26 -14.25
CA GLU A 231 3.05 -1.95 -14.18
C GLU A 231 3.21 -1.19 -15.50
N ALA A 232 2.14 -1.16 -16.28
CA ALA A 232 1.99 -0.30 -17.45
C ALA A 232 1.16 0.95 -17.10
N GLY A 233 1.37 1.50 -15.91
CA GLY A 233 0.53 2.50 -15.25
C GLY A 233 0.40 3.86 -15.96
N ARG A 234 1.10 4.06 -17.07
CA ARG A 234 1.08 5.29 -17.87
C ARG A 234 0.57 4.97 -19.28
N PRO A 235 -0.67 5.34 -19.62
CA PRO A 235 -1.24 5.13 -20.97
C PRO A 235 -0.39 5.67 -22.10
N ASP A 236 0.30 6.80 -21.89
CA ASP A 236 1.22 7.41 -22.86
C ASP A 236 2.44 6.53 -23.21
N CYS A 237 2.75 5.49 -22.41
CA CYS A 237 3.82 4.53 -22.70
C CYS A 237 3.31 3.21 -23.32
N ILE A 238 2.00 2.96 -23.37
CA ILE A 238 1.42 1.73 -23.89
C ILE A 238 1.41 1.80 -25.43
N THR A 239 2.17 0.91 -26.06
CA THR A 239 2.20 0.72 -27.52
C THR A 239 1.92 -0.74 -27.87
N ASP A 240 1.60 -1.00 -29.13
CA ASP A 240 1.37 -2.36 -29.63
C ASP A 240 2.61 -3.25 -29.45
N ASP A 241 3.80 -2.71 -29.79
CA ASP A 241 5.08 -3.41 -29.64
C ASP A 241 5.39 -3.79 -28.18
N VAL A 242 5.12 -2.86 -27.24
CA VAL A 242 5.28 -3.12 -25.80
C VAL A 242 4.35 -4.23 -25.35
N LEU A 243 3.06 -4.19 -25.73
CA LEU A 243 2.09 -5.23 -25.34
C LEU A 243 2.44 -6.58 -25.96
N ALA A 244 2.88 -6.60 -27.21
CA ALA A 244 3.33 -7.82 -27.87
C ALA A 244 4.53 -8.44 -27.15
N LEU A 245 5.54 -7.63 -26.78
CA LEU A 245 6.69 -8.08 -26.01
C LEU A 245 6.27 -8.63 -24.64
N LEU A 246 5.43 -7.91 -23.88
CA LEU A 246 4.97 -8.39 -22.58
C LEU A 246 4.25 -9.74 -22.71
N LYS A 247 3.42 -9.90 -23.74
CA LYS A 247 2.70 -11.15 -23.98
C LYS A 247 3.64 -12.28 -24.35
N GLU A 248 4.61 -12.03 -25.22
CA GLU A 248 5.65 -13.00 -25.60
C GLU A 248 6.42 -13.50 -24.38
N LYS A 249 6.77 -12.61 -23.46
CA LYS A 249 7.52 -12.95 -22.23
C LYS A 249 6.66 -13.57 -21.11
N GLY A 250 5.39 -13.86 -21.39
CA GLY A 250 4.51 -14.57 -20.46
C GLY A 250 3.89 -13.72 -19.36
N VAL A 251 3.88 -12.39 -19.50
CA VAL A 251 3.17 -11.51 -18.57
C VAL A 251 1.69 -11.84 -18.59
N THR A 252 1.09 -12.00 -17.40
CA THR A 252 -0.31 -12.37 -17.22
C THR A 252 -1.20 -11.18 -16.89
N ARG A 253 -0.66 -10.20 -16.16
CA ARG A 253 -1.39 -8.99 -15.72
C ARG A 253 -0.61 -7.72 -16.01
N ILE A 254 -1.32 -6.67 -16.39
CA ILE A 254 -0.77 -5.32 -16.49
C ILE A 254 -1.65 -4.32 -15.74
N CYS A 255 -1.08 -3.17 -15.41
CA CYS A 255 -1.83 -2.05 -14.84
C CYS A 255 -2.05 -0.98 -15.93
N VAL A 256 -3.29 -0.52 -16.10
CA VAL A 256 -3.61 0.66 -16.92
C VAL A 256 -4.25 1.67 -15.99
N ASN A 257 -3.45 2.60 -15.43
CA ASN A 257 -3.85 3.41 -14.29
C ASN A 257 -4.33 4.81 -14.71
N PRO A 258 -5.66 5.07 -14.75
CA PRO A 258 -6.20 6.39 -15.06
C PRO A 258 -5.88 7.42 -13.96
N GLN A 259 -6.00 7.04 -12.69
CA GLN A 259 -6.07 7.87 -11.50
C GLN A 259 -7.36 8.70 -11.43
N THR A 260 -7.80 9.26 -12.54
CA THR A 260 -9.06 9.96 -12.80
C THR A 260 -9.38 9.92 -14.30
N PHE A 261 -10.63 10.11 -14.67
CA PHE A 261 -11.06 10.33 -16.06
C PHE A 261 -11.40 11.80 -16.32
N ASN A 262 -11.00 12.71 -15.43
CA ASN A 262 -11.17 14.14 -15.61
C ASN A 262 -9.91 14.74 -16.26
N ASP A 263 -10.00 15.18 -17.51
CA ASP A 263 -8.87 15.72 -18.27
C ASP A 263 -8.22 16.95 -17.61
N LYS A 264 -9.01 17.80 -16.95
CA LYS A 264 -8.48 18.97 -16.22
C LYS A 264 -7.59 18.53 -15.06
N THR A 265 -8.03 17.51 -14.33
CA THR A 265 -7.26 16.94 -13.22
C THR A 265 -6.02 16.21 -13.72
N LEU A 266 -6.11 15.45 -14.83
CA LEU A 266 -4.95 14.79 -15.45
C LEU A 266 -3.84 15.80 -15.75
N VAL A 267 -4.20 16.93 -16.36
CA VAL A 267 -3.24 18.04 -16.61
C VAL A 267 -2.68 18.59 -15.31
N ALA A 268 -3.52 18.86 -14.32
CA ALA A 268 -3.11 19.43 -13.03
C ALA A 268 -2.13 18.53 -12.25
N ILE A 269 -2.31 17.19 -12.33
CA ILE A 269 -1.41 16.22 -11.70
C ILE A 269 -0.19 15.84 -12.55
N GLY A 270 0.01 16.50 -13.70
CA GLY A 270 1.20 16.33 -14.57
C GLY A 270 1.17 15.07 -15.43
N ARG A 271 -0.02 14.57 -15.77
CA ARG A 271 -0.20 13.47 -16.73
C ARG A 271 -0.45 14.03 -18.13
N LYS A 272 0.20 13.45 -19.15
CA LYS A 272 0.20 13.95 -20.54
C LYS A 272 -0.77 13.20 -21.46
N HIS A 273 -1.74 12.50 -20.91
CA HIS A 273 -2.75 11.74 -21.63
C HIS A 273 -4.16 12.20 -21.22
N THR A 274 -5.13 11.89 -22.04
CA THR A 274 -6.54 12.19 -21.83
C THR A 274 -7.33 10.98 -21.37
N ALA A 275 -8.56 11.18 -20.91
CA ALA A 275 -9.51 10.10 -20.61
C ALA A 275 -9.72 9.18 -21.83
N LYS A 276 -9.77 9.77 -23.04
CA LYS A 276 -9.89 9.00 -24.28
C LYS A 276 -8.68 8.08 -24.49
N ASP A 277 -7.46 8.57 -24.26
CA ASP A 277 -6.26 7.74 -24.39
C ASP A 277 -6.30 6.54 -23.43
N ILE A 278 -6.79 6.72 -22.20
CA ILE A 278 -6.96 5.63 -21.24
C ILE A 278 -7.89 4.55 -21.80
N ILE A 279 -9.06 4.94 -22.33
CA ILE A 279 -10.04 4.03 -22.91
C ILE A 279 -9.46 3.29 -24.13
N ASP A 280 -8.79 4.00 -25.03
CA ASP A 280 -8.19 3.42 -26.22
C ASP A 280 -7.07 2.42 -25.86
N LYS A 281 -6.21 2.76 -24.86
CA LYS A 281 -5.13 1.88 -24.40
C LYS A 281 -5.65 0.68 -23.62
N PHE A 282 -6.70 0.85 -22.85
CA PHE A 282 -7.38 -0.27 -22.21
C PHE A 282 -7.94 -1.26 -23.24
N ALA A 283 -8.66 -0.77 -24.26
CA ALA A 283 -9.19 -1.57 -25.34
C ALA A 283 -8.08 -2.29 -26.13
N LEU A 284 -6.93 -1.62 -26.36
CA LEU A 284 -5.76 -2.24 -26.99
C LEU A 284 -5.21 -3.37 -26.13
N ALA A 285 -5.00 -3.14 -24.83
CA ALA A 285 -4.47 -4.13 -23.90
C ALA A 285 -5.38 -5.37 -23.78
N ARG A 286 -6.69 -5.19 -23.80
CA ARG A 286 -7.67 -6.30 -23.81
C ARG A 286 -7.50 -7.26 -24.99
N LYS A 287 -7.10 -6.78 -26.16
CA LYS A 287 -6.88 -7.64 -27.35
C LYS A 287 -5.76 -8.65 -27.13
N TYR A 288 -4.80 -8.34 -26.25
CA TYR A 288 -3.70 -9.23 -25.89
C TYR A 288 -4.08 -10.26 -24.80
N GLY A 289 -5.26 -10.16 -24.20
CA GLY A 289 -5.77 -11.09 -23.20
C GLY A 289 -5.02 -11.02 -21.86
N PHE A 290 -4.56 -9.84 -21.46
CA PHE A 290 -4.07 -9.59 -20.09
C PHE A 290 -5.22 -9.47 -19.11
N ASP A 291 -5.01 -9.90 -17.88
CA ASP A 291 -5.75 -9.35 -16.74
C ASP A 291 -5.35 -7.89 -16.56
N ILE A 292 -6.30 -6.99 -16.39
CA ILE A 292 -6.03 -5.55 -16.31
C ILE A 292 -6.46 -5.02 -14.94
N ASN A 293 -5.50 -4.41 -14.22
CA ASN A 293 -5.77 -3.61 -13.05
C ASN A 293 -5.88 -2.13 -13.44
N MET A 294 -6.81 -1.41 -12.82
CA MET A 294 -6.93 0.04 -12.90
C MET A 294 -6.81 0.65 -11.51
N ASP A 295 -6.15 1.81 -11.40
CA ASP A 295 -6.06 2.56 -10.15
C ASP A 295 -6.78 3.91 -10.28
N LEU A 296 -7.57 4.25 -9.27
CA LEU A 296 -8.20 5.56 -9.08
C LEU A 296 -7.69 6.18 -7.77
N ILE A 297 -7.69 7.51 -7.70
CA ILE A 297 -7.34 8.25 -6.49
C ILE A 297 -8.53 9.10 -6.05
N ALA A 298 -9.05 8.81 -4.86
CA ALA A 298 -10.03 9.64 -4.19
C ALA A 298 -9.34 10.82 -3.51
N GLY A 299 -9.90 12.01 -3.67
CA GLY A 299 -9.42 13.23 -3.04
C GLY A 299 -8.34 13.99 -3.81
N LEU A 300 -8.23 13.79 -5.13
CA LEU A 300 -7.36 14.61 -5.97
C LEU A 300 -7.76 16.08 -5.87
N THR A 301 -6.75 16.95 -5.82
CA THR A 301 -6.97 18.39 -5.68
C THR A 301 -7.77 18.96 -6.84
N GLY A 302 -8.83 19.70 -6.51
CA GLY A 302 -9.71 20.32 -7.48
C GLY A 302 -10.83 19.41 -7.98
N GLU A 303 -10.89 18.14 -7.55
CA GLU A 303 -12.00 17.24 -7.84
C GLU A 303 -13.11 17.34 -6.78
N THR A 304 -14.33 17.25 -7.25
CA THR A 304 -15.54 17.09 -6.43
C THR A 304 -15.89 15.60 -6.31
N PHE A 305 -16.87 15.29 -5.45
CA PHE A 305 -17.45 13.95 -5.40
C PHE A 305 -18.00 13.52 -6.78
N GLU A 306 -18.62 14.42 -7.54
CA GLU A 306 -19.18 14.11 -8.86
C GLU A 306 -18.09 13.78 -9.89
N ASP A 307 -16.94 14.45 -9.83
CA ASP A 307 -15.79 14.14 -10.70
C ASP A 307 -15.24 12.73 -10.39
N PHE A 308 -15.11 12.39 -9.11
CA PHE A 308 -14.70 11.05 -8.69
C PHE A 308 -15.76 10.00 -9.07
N ARG A 309 -17.04 10.29 -8.86
CA ARG A 309 -18.15 9.41 -9.25
C ARG A 309 -18.09 9.08 -10.73
N TYR A 310 -17.94 10.10 -11.57
CA TYR A 310 -17.77 9.92 -13.02
C TYR A 310 -16.58 9.00 -13.34
N SER A 311 -15.44 9.23 -12.70
CA SER A 311 -14.24 8.41 -12.90
C SER A 311 -14.44 6.96 -12.45
N MET A 312 -15.14 6.75 -11.34
CA MET A 312 -15.44 5.42 -10.81
C MET A 312 -16.41 4.64 -11.72
N ASP A 313 -17.49 5.30 -12.16
CA ASP A 313 -18.47 4.70 -13.06
C ASP A 313 -17.83 4.34 -14.41
N THR A 314 -17.04 5.25 -14.98
CA THR A 314 -16.30 5.01 -16.24
C THR A 314 -15.31 3.83 -16.10
N ALA A 315 -14.58 3.74 -14.98
CA ALA A 315 -13.67 2.62 -14.74
C ALA A 315 -14.42 1.28 -14.68
N LEU A 316 -15.57 1.23 -14.04
CA LEU A 316 -16.41 0.02 -13.98
C LEU A 316 -17.03 -0.34 -15.33
N GLU A 317 -17.43 0.64 -16.16
CA GLU A 317 -17.94 0.42 -17.51
C GLU A 317 -16.89 -0.22 -18.44
N LEU A 318 -15.59 0.07 -18.23
CA LEU A 318 -14.49 -0.58 -18.94
C LEU A 318 -14.30 -2.04 -18.51
N ASP A 319 -14.90 -2.45 -17.42
CA ASP A 319 -14.93 -3.81 -16.93
C ASP A 319 -13.53 -4.42 -16.68
N PRO A 320 -12.64 -3.77 -15.87
CA PRO A 320 -11.31 -4.31 -15.55
C PRO A 320 -11.41 -5.60 -14.73
N ASP A 321 -10.32 -6.36 -14.62
CA ASP A 321 -10.25 -7.55 -13.76
C ASP A 321 -10.01 -7.18 -12.30
N ASN A 322 -9.26 -6.10 -12.08
CA ASN A 322 -8.99 -5.51 -10.78
C ASN A 322 -9.17 -4.00 -10.82
N LEU A 323 -9.63 -3.44 -9.72
CA LEU A 323 -9.73 -1.99 -9.51
C LEU A 323 -9.19 -1.66 -8.13
N THR A 324 -8.25 -0.71 -8.05
CA THR A 324 -7.75 -0.22 -6.77
C THR A 324 -8.15 1.23 -6.59
N VAL A 325 -8.76 1.55 -5.45
CA VAL A 325 -9.07 2.92 -5.07
C VAL A 325 -8.13 3.34 -3.95
N HIS A 326 -7.33 4.35 -4.26
CA HIS A 326 -6.39 4.97 -3.33
C HIS A 326 -7.00 6.22 -2.72
N THR A 327 -6.80 6.42 -1.44
CA THR A 327 -7.03 7.72 -0.80
C THR A 327 -5.75 8.57 -0.92
N LEU A 328 -5.89 9.79 -1.39
CA LEU A 328 -4.73 10.69 -1.55
C LEU A 328 -3.98 10.86 -0.23
N SER A 329 -2.70 10.55 -0.24
CA SER A 329 -1.80 10.73 0.89
C SER A 329 -0.69 11.73 0.53
N LEU A 330 -0.66 12.88 1.21
CA LEU A 330 0.34 13.93 0.98
C LEU A 330 1.62 13.64 1.76
N LYS A 331 2.57 12.96 1.13
CA LYS A 331 3.88 12.60 1.72
C LYS A 331 4.93 13.69 1.45
N LYS A 332 5.95 13.74 2.33
CA LYS A 332 7.16 14.52 2.05
C LYS A 332 7.74 14.10 0.70
N GLY A 333 7.97 15.07 -0.18
CA GLY A 333 8.51 14.85 -1.54
C GLY A 333 7.48 14.83 -2.66
N SER A 334 6.17 14.90 -2.39
CA SER A 334 5.18 15.20 -3.43
C SER A 334 5.06 16.72 -3.62
N VAL A 335 4.97 17.17 -4.88
CA VAL A 335 4.79 18.59 -5.22
C VAL A 335 3.47 19.14 -4.65
N LEU A 336 2.45 18.31 -4.55
CA LEU A 336 1.13 18.69 -4.02
C LEU A 336 1.16 19.05 -2.52
N LYS A 337 2.11 18.52 -1.74
CA LYS A 337 2.19 18.84 -0.30
C LYS A 337 2.45 20.33 -0.05
N GLU A 338 3.12 20.99 -0.98
CA GLU A 338 3.50 22.40 -0.84
C GLU A 338 2.42 23.38 -1.30
N LYS A 339 1.40 22.92 -2.03
CA LYS A 339 0.47 23.78 -2.78
C LYS A 339 -1.02 23.53 -2.52
N CYS A 340 -1.42 22.57 -1.66
CA CYS A 340 -2.80 22.10 -1.68
C CYS A 340 -3.60 22.36 -0.41
N ASP A 341 -4.80 22.93 -0.61
CA ASP A 341 -5.94 22.77 0.27
C ASP A 341 -6.41 21.31 0.19
N ARG A 342 -6.49 20.64 1.32
CA ARG A 342 -7.05 19.29 1.42
C ARG A 342 -8.55 19.36 1.28
N LEU A 343 -9.14 18.41 0.57
CA LEU A 343 -10.57 18.18 0.65
C LEU A 343 -10.95 17.79 2.10
N PRO A 344 -12.12 18.23 2.58
CA PRO A 344 -12.64 17.78 3.87
C PRO A 344 -12.71 16.25 3.93
N ALA A 345 -12.37 15.67 5.08
CA ALA A 345 -12.38 14.22 5.26
C ALA A 345 -13.73 13.58 4.92
N GLY A 346 -14.83 14.27 5.23
CA GLY A 346 -16.18 13.81 4.90
C GLY A 346 -16.47 13.67 3.41
N GLU A 347 -15.88 14.53 2.56
CA GLU A 347 -16.04 14.40 1.10
C GLU A 347 -15.26 13.20 0.56
N ILE A 348 -14.04 12.98 1.07
CA ILE A 348 -13.24 11.81 0.65
C ILE A 348 -13.88 10.52 1.14
N LYS A 349 -14.47 10.54 2.36
CA LYS A 349 -15.24 9.39 2.87
C LYS A 349 -16.37 9.01 1.90
N LYS A 350 -17.14 9.98 1.42
CA LYS A 350 -18.20 9.71 0.42
C LYS A 350 -17.66 9.05 -0.83
N MET A 351 -16.46 9.45 -1.31
CA MET A 351 -15.82 8.83 -2.47
C MET A 351 -15.44 7.38 -2.19
N ILE A 352 -14.87 7.09 -1.03
CA ILE A 352 -14.48 5.72 -0.64
C ILE A 352 -15.71 4.83 -0.43
N ASP A 353 -16.74 5.31 0.26
CA ASP A 353 -17.99 4.57 0.47
C ASP A 353 -18.69 4.27 -0.88
N TYR A 354 -18.71 5.25 -1.79
CA TYR A 354 -19.24 5.08 -3.14
C TYR A 354 -18.46 4.02 -3.93
N SER A 355 -17.12 4.04 -3.84
CA SER A 355 -16.29 3.05 -4.53
C SER A 355 -16.55 1.63 -4.02
N ALA A 356 -16.71 1.45 -2.72
CA ALA A 356 -17.04 0.16 -2.12
C ALA A 356 -18.42 -0.32 -2.57
N TYR A 357 -19.43 0.54 -2.46
CA TYR A 357 -20.81 0.24 -2.89
C TYR A 357 -20.87 -0.16 -4.37
N LYS A 358 -20.26 0.64 -5.26
CA LYS A 358 -20.32 0.40 -6.70
C LYS A 358 -19.55 -0.85 -7.12
N SER A 359 -18.35 -1.06 -6.57
CA SER A 359 -17.54 -2.25 -6.87
C SER A 359 -18.26 -3.53 -6.47
N ILE A 360 -18.81 -3.57 -5.25
CA ILE A 360 -19.54 -4.76 -4.76
C ILE A 360 -20.76 -5.03 -5.61
N ASN A 361 -21.55 -4.00 -5.95
CA ASN A 361 -22.75 -4.16 -6.80
C ASN A 361 -22.41 -4.54 -8.25
N ALA A 362 -21.23 -4.22 -8.73
CA ALA A 362 -20.70 -4.66 -10.03
C ALA A 362 -20.08 -6.08 -9.98
N GLY A 363 -20.20 -6.80 -8.87
CA GLY A 363 -19.71 -8.18 -8.73
C GLY A 363 -18.25 -8.31 -8.36
N PHE A 364 -17.57 -7.20 -7.99
CA PHE A 364 -16.23 -7.27 -7.46
C PHE A 364 -16.23 -7.59 -5.96
N SER A 365 -15.18 -8.25 -5.48
CA SER A 365 -14.92 -8.46 -4.07
C SER A 365 -13.70 -7.64 -3.64
N PRO A 366 -13.74 -6.95 -2.49
CA PRO A 366 -12.52 -6.39 -1.92
C PRO A 366 -11.60 -7.57 -1.56
N TYR A 367 -10.29 -7.48 -1.90
CA TYR A 367 -9.38 -8.62 -1.72
C TYR A 367 -8.07 -8.26 -1.01
N TYR A 368 -7.75 -7.00 -0.86
CA TYR A 368 -6.71 -6.48 0.01
C TYR A 368 -7.02 -5.04 0.39
N MET A 369 -6.47 -4.60 1.53
CA MET A 369 -6.50 -3.21 1.91
C MET A 369 -5.27 -2.83 2.72
N TYR A 370 -4.96 -1.54 2.69
CA TYR A 370 -3.94 -0.98 3.54
C TYR A 370 -4.23 0.48 3.87
N ARG A 371 -3.68 0.92 4.98
CA ARG A 371 -3.76 2.32 5.40
C ARG A 371 -2.37 2.94 5.35
N GLN A 372 -2.29 4.24 5.27
CA GLN A 372 -1.03 4.97 5.28
C GLN A 372 -1.10 6.12 6.28
N LYS A 373 0.05 6.49 6.81
CA LYS A 373 0.14 7.71 7.60
C LYS A 373 -0.18 8.93 6.73
N TYR A 374 -0.83 9.93 7.35
CA TYR A 374 -1.19 11.20 6.69
C TYR A 374 -2.22 11.08 5.55
N MET A 375 -3.02 10.04 5.53
CA MET A 375 -4.19 9.97 4.66
C MET A 375 -5.28 10.92 5.16
N ALA A 376 -6.03 11.51 4.24
CA ALA A 376 -7.18 12.32 4.61
C ALA A 376 -8.26 11.45 5.28
N GLY A 377 -8.82 11.92 6.40
CA GLY A 377 -9.85 11.19 7.13
C GLY A 377 -9.42 9.84 7.73
N ASN A 378 -8.12 9.53 7.76
CA ASN A 378 -7.60 8.25 8.26
C ASN A 378 -8.24 7.02 7.57
N LEU A 379 -8.63 7.18 6.29
CA LEU A 379 -9.29 6.16 5.49
C LEU A 379 -8.30 5.10 4.98
N GLU A 380 -8.76 4.22 4.13
CA GLU A 380 -7.98 3.12 3.56
C GLU A 380 -7.81 3.23 2.05
N ASN A 381 -6.88 2.42 1.53
CA ASN A 381 -6.80 2.04 0.12
C ASN A 381 -7.32 0.62 0.00
N THR A 382 -8.20 0.36 -0.96
CA THR A 382 -8.82 -0.95 -1.15
C THR A 382 -8.69 -1.41 -2.59
N GLY A 383 -8.22 -2.65 -2.78
CA GLY A 383 -8.24 -3.33 -4.06
C GLY A 383 -9.46 -4.24 -4.18
N TYR A 384 -10.14 -4.14 -5.31
CA TYR A 384 -11.30 -4.94 -5.67
C TYR A 384 -10.95 -5.86 -6.83
N THR A 385 -11.52 -7.05 -6.87
CA THR A 385 -11.24 -8.08 -7.88
C THR A 385 -12.48 -8.79 -8.34
N LYS A 386 -12.52 -9.17 -9.59
CA LYS A 386 -13.47 -10.17 -10.09
C LYS A 386 -13.15 -11.56 -9.55
N PRO A 387 -14.11 -12.49 -9.50
CA PRO A 387 -13.87 -13.86 -9.06
C PRO A 387 -12.71 -14.51 -9.85
N GLY A 388 -11.75 -15.09 -9.13
CA GLY A 388 -10.58 -15.76 -9.71
C GLY A 388 -9.51 -14.84 -10.31
N LYS A 389 -9.62 -13.51 -10.12
CA LYS A 389 -8.70 -12.51 -10.68
C LYS A 389 -7.88 -11.77 -9.61
N ALA A 390 -7.92 -12.21 -8.35
CA ALA A 390 -7.13 -11.59 -7.29
C ALA A 390 -5.63 -11.61 -7.62
N CYS A 391 -4.94 -10.48 -7.39
CA CYS A 391 -3.50 -10.39 -7.54
C CYS A 391 -2.83 -11.00 -6.30
N VAL A 392 -2.17 -12.14 -6.48
CA VAL A 392 -1.51 -12.88 -5.40
C VAL A 392 -0.41 -12.03 -4.76
N TYR A 393 0.41 -11.36 -5.58
CA TYR A 393 1.44 -10.45 -5.08
C TYR A 393 0.91 -9.40 -4.10
N ASN A 394 -0.23 -8.78 -4.40
CA ASN A 394 -0.81 -7.76 -3.54
C ASN A 394 -1.23 -8.33 -2.18
N ILE A 395 -1.83 -9.52 -2.17
CA ILE A 395 -2.21 -10.21 -0.94
C ILE A 395 -0.96 -10.54 -0.13
N ASP A 396 0.00 -11.21 -0.73
CA ASP A 396 1.19 -11.70 -0.07
C ASP A 396 2.02 -10.57 0.55
N VAL A 397 2.16 -9.45 -0.15
CA VAL A 397 2.89 -8.27 0.36
C VAL A 397 2.11 -7.53 1.44
N MET A 398 0.78 -7.42 1.31
CA MET A 398 -0.03 -6.71 2.30
C MET A 398 -0.19 -7.51 3.58
N GLU A 399 -0.43 -8.81 3.49
CA GLU A 399 -0.56 -9.67 4.67
C GLU A 399 0.81 -10.15 5.21
N GLU A 400 1.90 -9.90 4.48
CA GLU A 400 3.27 -10.33 4.83
C GLU A 400 3.37 -11.83 5.10
N ILE A 401 2.89 -12.64 4.16
CA ILE A 401 2.80 -14.10 4.27
C ILE A 401 3.82 -14.84 3.41
N SER A 402 4.70 -14.11 2.72
CA SER A 402 5.78 -14.64 1.90
C SER A 402 7.05 -13.81 2.04
N SER A 403 8.19 -14.41 1.73
CA SER A 403 9.42 -13.68 1.47
C SER A 403 9.32 -12.93 0.16
N ASN A 404 10.01 -11.79 0.03
CA ASN A 404 9.97 -10.98 -1.18
C ASN A 404 11.39 -10.52 -1.56
N PRO A 405 12.18 -11.32 -2.31
CA PRO A 405 13.37 -10.84 -2.97
C PRO A 405 13.02 -9.68 -3.91
N ALA A 406 13.68 -8.54 -3.72
CA ALA A 406 13.45 -7.33 -4.50
C ALA A 406 14.74 -6.87 -5.16
N CYS A 407 14.77 -6.76 -6.48
CA CYS A 407 15.91 -6.29 -7.28
C CYS A 407 15.69 -4.87 -7.78
N GLY A 408 16.76 -4.11 -7.94
CA GLY A 408 16.74 -2.73 -8.44
C GLY A 408 16.82 -1.67 -7.35
N ALA A 409 17.12 -0.45 -7.78
CA ALA A 409 17.23 0.71 -6.89
C ALA A 409 15.93 0.93 -6.10
N ASN A 410 16.06 1.31 -4.82
CA ASN A 410 14.97 1.47 -3.87
C ASN A 410 14.17 0.18 -3.59
N GLY A 411 14.59 -0.97 -4.10
CA GLY A 411 14.00 -2.27 -3.79
C GLY A 411 14.23 -2.63 -2.32
N VAL A 412 13.20 -3.15 -1.65
CA VAL A 412 13.28 -3.63 -0.27
C VAL A 412 12.96 -5.11 -0.23
N SER A 413 13.99 -5.92 -0.11
CA SER A 413 13.84 -7.36 0.11
C SER A 413 13.30 -7.64 1.50
N LYS A 414 12.39 -8.60 1.61
CA LYS A 414 11.85 -9.09 2.88
C LYS A 414 12.10 -10.59 3.00
N ARG A 415 12.50 -11.03 4.17
CA ARG A 415 12.57 -12.44 4.52
C ARG A 415 11.60 -12.73 5.67
N LEU A 416 10.70 -13.66 5.44
CA LEU A 416 9.73 -14.13 6.41
C LEU A 416 10.34 -15.27 7.22
N PHE A 417 10.09 -15.26 8.53
CA PHE A 417 10.31 -16.36 9.48
C PHE A 417 8.95 -16.63 10.12
N ALA A 418 8.18 -17.51 9.48
CA ALA A 418 6.78 -17.75 9.84
C ALA A 418 6.61 -18.28 11.28
N ALA A 419 7.48 -19.19 11.71
CA ALA A 419 7.45 -19.75 13.07
C ALA A 419 7.72 -18.70 14.16
N GLU A 420 8.41 -17.62 13.83
CA GLU A 420 8.79 -16.55 14.76
C GLU A 420 7.90 -15.30 14.65
N ASP A 421 6.93 -15.29 13.74
CA ASP A 421 6.15 -14.08 13.37
C ASP A 421 7.08 -12.88 13.13
N ARG A 422 8.20 -13.10 12.43
CA ARG A 422 9.27 -12.14 12.26
C ARG A 422 9.59 -11.91 10.78
N ILE A 423 9.86 -10.66 10.42
CA ILE A 423 10.29 -10.26 9.08
C ILE A 423 11.56 -9.43 9.19
N GLU A 424 12.59 -9.86 8.49
CA GLU A 424 13.78 -9.06 8.24
C GLU A 424 13.68 -8.31 6.92
N ARG A 425 14.39 -7.18 6.81
CA ARG A 425 14.39 -6.33 5.62
C ARG A 425 15.79 -5.96 5.21
N TYR A 426 16.06 -6.00 3.91
CA TYR A 426 17.27 -5.50 3.27
C TYR A 426 16.90 -4.48 2.20
N GLY A 427 17.38 -3.24 2.31
CA GLY A 427 17.07 -2.15 1.37
C GLY A 427 18.22 -1.86 0.42
N ALA A 428 17.96 -1.85 -0.88
CA ALA A 428 18.90 -1.38 -1.88
C ALA A 428 18.98 0.18 -1.88
N PRO A 429 20.12 0.77 -2.33
CA PRO A 429 20.25 2.21 -2.50
C PRO A 429 19.12 2.80 -3.35
N LYS A 430 18.69 4.02 -3.00
CA LYS A 430 17.64 4.74 -3.75
C LYS A 430 18.18 5.43 -4.99
N ASP A 431 19.41 5.89 -4.90
CA ASP A 431 20.10 6.59 -5.97
C ASP A 431 20.63 5.61 -7.02
N ILE A 432 20.37 5.88 -8.29
CA ILE A 432 20.69 5.01 -9.43
C ILE A 432 22.19 4.79 -9.55
N LYS A 433 22.99 5.86 -9.45
CA LYS A 433 24.44 5.75 -9.59
C LYS A 433 25.04 4.93 -8.46
N THR A 434 24.63 5.19 -7.23
CA THR A 434 25.04 4.41 -6.05
C THR A 434 24.64 2.94 -6.17
N TYR A 435 23.46 2.66 -6.74
CA TYR A 435 23.01 1.30 -6.98
C TYR A 435 23.91 0.57 -7.99
N ILE A 436 24.19 1.20 -9.14
CA ILE A 436 25.09 0.64 -10.18
C ILE A 436 26.47 0.34 -9.59
N GLU A 437 27.08 1.30 -8.88
CA GLU A 437 28.40 1.14 -8.27
C GLU A 437 28.46 0.02 -7.23
N LYS A 438 27.35 -0.29 -6.57
CA LYS A 438 27.30 -1.25 -5.46
C LYS A 438 26.63 -2.58 -5.80
N VAL A 439 26.22 -2.83 -7.04
CA VAL A 439 25.44 -4.03 -7.41
C VAL A 439 26.13 -5.32 -7.00
N GLY A 440 27.44 -5.44 -7.18
CA GLY A 440 28.18 -6.63 -6.77
C GLY A 440 28.11 -6.87 -5.25
N LYS A 441 28.17 -5.80 -4.43
CA LYS A 441 27.98 -5.90 -2.97
C LYS A 441 26.55 -6.27 -2.63
N ILE A 442 25.56 -5.64 -3.29
CA ILE A 442 24.13 -5.91 -3.07
C ILE A 442 23.82 -7.39 -3.31
N ILE A 443 24.38 -7.97 -4.39
CA ILE A 443 24.24 -9.39 -4.71
C ILE A 443 24.82 -10.27 -3.60
N ALA A 444 26.03 -9.96 -3.14
CA ALA A 444 26.67 -10.70 -2.06
C ALA A 444 25.87 -10.63 -0.74
N ASP A 445 25.47 -9.42 -0.33
CA ASP A 445 24.69 -9.18 0.86
C ASP A 445 23.33 -9.94 0.82
N LYS A 446 22.66 -9.98 -0.33
CA LYS A 446 21.39 -10.70 -0.49
C LYS A 446 21.53 -12.20 -0.41
N ARG A 447 22.59 -12.76 -0.99
CA ARG A 447 22.89 -14.19 -0.86
C ARG A 447 23.05 -14.58 0.60
N GLU A 448 23.79 -13.79 1.37
CA GLU A 448 23.92 -14.00 2.82
C GLU A 448 22.58 -13.80 3.55
N PHE A 449 21.83 -12.74 3.22
CA PHE A 449 20.55 -12.40 3.82
C PHE A 449 19.52 -13.53 3.67
N PHE A 450 19.43 -14.17 2.51
CA PHE A 450 18.50 -15.26 2.26
C PHE A 450 19.04 -16.65 2.60
N ALA A 451 20.35 -16.82 2.83
CA ALA A 451 20.93 -18.09 3.25
C ALA A 451 20.69 -18.42 4.73
N LYS A 452 20.43 -17.40 5.57
CA LYS A 452 20.12 -17.58 7.01
C LYS A 452 18.84 -18.37 7.17
#